data_7a4944b61504f1adc6d77dc9af5405e8
#
_entry.id   7a4944b61504f1adc6d77dc9af5405e8
#
_cell.length_a   1.000
_cell.length_b   1.000
_cell.length_c   1.000
_cell.angle_alpha   90.00
_cell.angle_beta   90.00
_cell.angle_gamma   90.00
#
_symmetry.space_group_name_H-M   'P 1'
#
loop_
_entity.id
_entity.type
_entity.pdbx_description
1 polymer ?
#
loop_
_entity_poly.entity_id
_entity_poly.type
_entity_poly.pdbx_seq_one_letter_code
_entity_poly.pdbx_strand_id
1 'polypeptide(L)'
;MINKYYNLGKNILFPINRSITGKGIIKTLKIFKKIHPKLKIKYFKSGKKVFDWIIPSEWNVKNAYVLDQEGKKIIDFKKNNLHLMGYSIPVNKKVSKKELLDKLFSSQKVKNAIPYVTSYYKKNWGFCVSKNHKNEINKKYKKDERFKILIDSNFKKNGNMPIGEYVIQGESKQEILISTYVCHPSMANNELSGPLLSMMLIDYFKKYKLNKTLRFIFVPETIGSIAYIHQNEKKMKNIIAAFNLTCVGDQRSFSCMLSKSENAPSDHALISTFKKLKIKFKKFHFTKRGSDERQF
;
A
#
# COMPACT_ATOMS: atom_id res chain seq x y z
N MET A 1 4.54 -18.67 -15.33
CA MET A 1 3.65 -17.78 -14.55
C MET A 1 4.44 -16.80 -13.70
N ILE A 2 5.35 -17.23 -12.84
CA ILE A 2 6.14 -16.39 -11.91
C ILE A 2 6.85 -15.26 -12.64
N ASN A 3 7.64 -15.53 -13.67
CA ASN A 3 8.39 -14.51 -14.43
C ASN A 3 7.47 -13.41 -15.03
N LYS A 4 6.27 -13.78 -15.50
CA LYS A 4 5.29 -12.82 -16.03
C LYS A 4 4.90 -11.79 -14.94
N TYR A 5 4.54 -12.26 -13.74
CA TYR A 5 4.10 -11.38 -12.65
C TYR A 5 5.27 -10.64 -12.00
N TYR A 6 6.44 -11.26 -11.91
CA TYR A 6 7.66 -10.57 -11.47
C TYR A 6 7.99 -9.39 -12.38
N ASN A 7 8.00 -9.59 -13.71
CA ASN A 7 8.26 -8.52 -14.67
C ASN A 7 7.17 -7.44 -14.65
N LEU A 8 5.90 -7.82 -14.48
CA LEU A 8 4.81 -6.87 -14.26
C LEU A 8 5.08 -6.00 -13.02
N GLY A 9 5.45 -6.64 -11.91
CA GLY A 9 5.78 -5.94 -10.67
C GLY A 9 6.94 -4.98 -10.84
N LYS A 10 8.07 -5.48 -11.32
CA LYS A 10 9.34 -4.73 -11.46
C LYS A 10 9.22 -3.56 -12.43
N ASN A 11 8.71 -3.81 -13.64
CA ASN A 11 8.84 -2.86 -14.74
C ASN A 11 7.63 -1.91 -14.87
N ILE A 12 6.45 -2.34 -14.43
CA ILE A 12 5.21 -1.60 -14.64
C ILE A 12 4.61 -1.06 -13.34
N LEU A 13 4.51 -1.91 -12.32
CA LEU A 13 3.81 -1.52 -11.09
C LEU A 13 4.72 -0.76 -10.12
N PHE A 14 5.99 -1.16 -9.97
CA PHE A 14 6.91 -0.54 -9.02
C PHE A 14 7.04 0.98 -9.20
N PRO A 15 7.20 1.53 -10.41
CA PRO A 15 7.34 2.98 -10.59
C PRO A 15 6.03 3.78 -10.42
N ILE A 16 4.88 3.14 -10.26
CA ILE A 16 3.61 3.86 -10.07
C ILE A 16 3.58 4.50 -8.67
N ASN A 17 3.38 5.81 -8.63
CA ASN A 17 3.13 6.53 -7.38
C ASN A 17 1.71 6.22 -6.88
N ARG A 18 1.58 5.21 -6.02
CA ARG A 18 0.30 4.85 -5.37
C ARG A 18 0.13 5.62 -4.06
N SER A 19 -1.12 5.79 -3.70
CA SER A 19 -1.58 6.21 -2.38
C SER A 19 -2.94 5.56 -2.10
N ILE A 20 -3.52 5.79 -0.93
CA ILE A 20 -4.85 5.23 -0.58
C ILE A 20 -5.97 5.73 -1.51
N THR A 21 -5.74 6.82 -2.25
CA THR A 21 -6.62 7.35 -3.30
C THR A 21 -5.79 7.79 -4.50
N GLY A 22 -6.45 8.36 -5.52
CA GLY A 22 -5.82 9.06 -6.63
C GLY A 22 -5.46 8.17 -7.82
N LYS A 23 -4.77 8.78 -8.78
CA LYS A 23 -4.52 8.18 -10.11
C LYS A 23 -3.65 6.91 -10.06
N GLY A 24 -2.70 6.82 -9.11
CA GLY A 24 -1.76 5.71 -9.04
C GLY A 24 -2.44 4.37 -8.72
N ILE A 25 -3.25 4.33 -7.65
CA ILE A 25 -3.99 3.12 -7.29
C ILE A 25 -5.03 2.77 -8.37
N ILE A 26 -5.73 3.78 -8.94
CA ILE A 26 -6.68 3.54 -10.04
C ILE A 26 -5.97 2.91 -11.24
N LYS A 27 -4.80 3.42 -11.63
CA LYS A 27 -3.99 2.85 -12.71
C LYS A 27 -3.60 1.40 -12.42
N THR A 28 -3.17 1.11 -11.20
CA THR A 28 -2.79 -0.24 -10.76
C THR A 28 -3.98 -1.21 -10.88
N LEU A 29 -5.14 -0.84 -10.35
CA LEU A 29 -6.34 -1.69 -10.43
C LEU A 29 -6.86 -1.85 -11.87
N LYS A 30 -6.72 -0.84 -12.73
CA LYS A 30 -7.02 -0.97 -14.16
C LYS A 30 -6.10 -1.95 -14.87
N ILE A 31 -4.81 -1.98 -14.51
CA ILE A 31 -3.86 -2.99 -15.02
C ILE A 31 -4.31 -4.40 -14.58
N PHE A 32 -4.67 -4.57 -13.31
CA PHE A 32 -5.18 -5.85 -12.81
C PHE A 32 -6.47 -6.27 -13.55
N LYS A 33 -7.38 -5.33 -13.77
CA LYS A 33 -8.60 -5.58 -14.55
C LYS A 33 -8.33 -5.96 -16.01
N LYS A 34 -7.29 -5.38 -16.63
CA LYS A 34 -6.88 -5.78 -18.00
C LYS A 34 -6.41 -7.23 -18.04
N ILE A 35 -5.73 -7.70 -17.00
CA ILE A 35 -5.25 -9.09 -16.89
C ILE A 35 -6.38 -10.04 -16.50
N HIS A 36 -7.25 -9.61 -15.60
CA HIS A 36 -8.42 -10.35 -15.11
C HIS A 36 -9.70 -9.54 -15.35
N PRO A 37 -10.34 -9.65 -16.52
CA PRO A 37 -11.50 -8.79 -16.92
C PRO A 37 -12.69 -8.85 -15.95
N LYS A 38 -12.89 -9.96 -15.25
CA LYS A 38 -13.95 -10.12 -14.23
C LYS A 38 -13.66 -9.33 -12.94
N LEU A 39 -12.46 -8.74 -12.77
CA LEU A 39 -12.15 -7.88 -11.62
C LEU A 39 -13.04 -6.64 -11.65
N LYS A 40 -13.76 -6.41 -10.57
CA LYS A 40 -14.63 -5.24 -10.37
C LYS A 40 -13.86 -4.18 -9.58
N ILE A 41 -13.90 -2.93 -10.06
CA ILE A 41 -13.35 -1.78 -9.31
C ILE A 41 -14.54 -1.05 -8.71
N LYS A 42 -14.61 -1.02 -7.39
CA LYS A 42 -15.63 -0.30 -6.61
C LYS A 42 -15.04 1.03 -6.15
N TYR A 43 -15.86 2.06 -6.11
CA TYR A 43 -15.44 3.40 -5.73
C TYR A 43 -16.22 3.89 -4.51
N PHE A 44 -15.50 4.38 -3.53
CA PHE A 44 -16.05 4.98 -2.31
C PHE A 44 -15.82 6.48 -2.35
N LYS A 45 -16.88 7.27 -2.29
CA LYS A 45 -16.81 8.74 -2.38
C LYS A 45 -16.04 9.32 -1.21
N SER A 46 -15.12 10.26 -1.49
CA SER A 46 -14.47 11.09 -0.47
C SER A 46 -15.51 11.81 0.39
N GLY A 47 -15.25 11.89 1.70
CA GLY A 47 -16.18 12.47 2.67
C GLY A 47 -17.26 11.52 3.18
N LYS A 48 -17.44 10.33 2.56
CA LYS A 48 -18.38 9.33 3.06
C LYS A 48 -17.91 8.76 4.41
N LYS A 49 -18.82 8.69 5.38
CA LYS A 49 -18.58 8.02 6.66
C LYS A 49 -18.69 6.50 6.47
N VAL A 50 -17.73 5.76 7.04
CA VAL A 50 -17.67 4.29 7.06
C VAL A 50 -17.31 3.87 8.49
N PHE A 51 -18.29 3.37 9.25
CA PHE A 51 -18.25 3.25 10.70
C PHE A 51 -17.85 4.59 11.34
N ASP A 52 -16.78 4.64 12.11
CA ASP A 52 -16.21 5.84 12.76
C ASP A 52 -15.17 6.59 11.91
N TRP A 53 -14.87 6.10 10.70
CA TRP A 53 -13.91 6.69 9.77
C TRP A 53 -14.59 7.52 8.66
N ILE A 54 -13.82 8.41 8.04
CA ILE A 54 -14.26 9.19 6.88
C ILE A 54 -13.30 8.89 5.71
N ILE A 55 -13.85 8.58 4.54
CA ILE A 55 -13.05 8.42 3.32
C ILE A 55 -12.33 9.73 3.01
N PRO A 56 -10.98 9.75 2.92
CA PRO A 56 -10.24 10.99 2.72
C PRO A 56 -10.45 11.56 1.32
N SER A 57 -10.12 12.84 1.15
CA SER A 57 -10.10 13.50 -0.17
C SER A 57 -9.14 12.78 -1.12
N GLU A 58 -9.51 12.69 -2.39
CA GLU A 58 -8.64 12.11 -3.41
C GLU A 58 -7.40 13.00 -3.60
N TRP A 59 -6.23 12.44 -3.35
CA TRP A 59 -4.95 13.12 -3.49
C TRP A 59 -4.23 12.72 -4.77
N ASN A 60 -3.72 13.70 -5.48
CA ASN A 60 -2.89 13.52 -6.66
C ASN A 60 -1.68 14.45 -6.61
N VAL A 61 -0.59 14.06 -7.24
CA VAL A 61 0.62 14.85 -7.39
C VAL A 61 1.16 14.75 -8.81
N LYS A 62 1.58 15.87 -9.36
CA LYS A 62 2.23 15.94 -10.68
C LYS A 62 3.74 16.02 -10.55
N ASN A 63 4.23 16.80 -9.59
CA ASN A 63 5.65 17.05 -9.41
C ASN A 63 5.96 17.50 -7.98
N ALA A 64 7.18 17.20 -7.50
CA ALA A 64 7.68 17.72 -6.25
C ALA A 64 9.20 17.70 -6.27
N TYR A 65 9.83 18.81 -5.83
CA TYR A 65 11.28 18.89 -5.77
C TYR A 65 11.74 19.99 -4.82
N VAL A 66 13.01 19.91 -4.47
CA VAL A 66 13.76 20.95 -3.73
C VAL A 66 14.91 21.44 -4.61
N LEU A 67 14.97 22.75 -4.85
CA LEU A 67 16.12 23.39 -5.52
C LEU A 67 16.97 24.12 -4.48
N ASP A 68 18.29 24.08 -4.69
CA ASP A 68 19.24 24.98 -4.02
C ASP A 68 19.26 26.38 -4.69
N GLN A 69 20.15 27.27 -4.22
CA GLN A 69 20.26 28.63 -4.75
C GLN A 69 20.72 28.69 -6.19
N GLU A 70 21.48 27.69 -6.65
CA GLU A 70 22.00 27.57 -8.02
C GLU A 70 20.92 26.97 -8.96
N GLY A 71 19.73 26.63 -8.46
CA GLY A 71 18.66 26.01 -9.23
C GLY A 71 18.82 24.51 -9.42
N LYS A 72 19.79 23.87 -8.77
CA LYS A 72 20.02 22.43 -8.83
C LYS A 72 18.98 21.69 -8.01
N LYS A 73 18.38 20.66 -8.60
CA LYS A 73 17.48 19.75 -7.86
C LYS A 73 18.27 18.85 -6.92
N ILE A 74 18.15 19.08 -5.62
CA ILE A 74 18.77 18.26 -4.58
C ILE A 74 17.86 17.13 -4.10
N ILE A 75 16.54 17.27 -4.27
CA ILE A 75 15.54 16.23 -4.05
C ILE A 75 14.57 16.29 -5.23
N ASP A 76 14.24 15.15 -5.84
CA ASP A 76 13.33 15.10 -7.01
C ASP A 76 12.43 13.87 -6.93
N PHE A 77 11.13 14.11 -6.77
CA PHE A 77 10.07 13.09 -6.79
C PHE A 77 10.08 12.25 -8.07
N LYS A 78 10.46 12.82 -9.22
CA LYS A 78 10.53 12.08 -10.49
C LYS A 78 11.66 11.05 -10.52
N LYS A 79 12.72 11.25 -9.73
CA LYS A 79 13.80 10.26 -9.59
C LYS A 79 13.41 9.11 -8.69
N ASN A 80 12.68 9.41 -7.60
CA ASN A 80 12.14 8.42 -6.70
C ASN A 80 10.88 8.98 -6.03
N ASN A 81 9.74 8.33 -6.26
CA ASN A 81 8.46 8.80 -5.73
C ASN A 81 8.35 8.70 -4.18
N LEU A 82 9.22 7.93 -3.52
CA LEU A 82 9.34 7.96 -2.05
C LEU A 82 9.89 9.28 -1.51
N HIS A 83 10.52 10.11 -2.35
CA HIS A 83 11.01 11.41 -1.91
C HIS A 83 9.90 12.37 -1.46
N LEU A 84 8.67 12.16 -1.84
CA LEU A 84 7.55 12.98 -1.38
C LEU A 84 6.78 12.26 -0.26
N MET A 85 6.59 12.95 0.86
CA MET A 85 5.64 12.49 1.88
C MET A 85 4.24 12.38 1.29
N GLY A 86 3.61 11.22 1.40
CA GLY A 86 2.25 11.00 0.91
C GLY A 86 1.25 11.95 1.53
N TYR A 87 0.26 12.41 0.76
CA TYR A 87 -0.73 13.42 1.17
C TYR A 87 -0.17 14.79 1.51
N SER A 88 1.04 15.14 1.02
CA SER A 88 1.56 16.51 1.14
C SER A 88 0.64 17.51 0.47
N ILE A 89 0.35 18.62 1.18
CA ILE A 89 -0.38 19.77 0.60
C ILE A 89 0.46 20.46 -0.49
N PRO A 90 -0.15 21.21 -1.42
CA PRO A 90 0.59 21.99 -2.42
C PRO A 90 1.46 23.05 -1.74
N VAL A 91 2.71 23.20 -2.24
CA VAL A 91 3.68 24.18 -1.74
C VAL A 91 4.45 24.77 -2.91
N ASN A 92 4.58 26.10 -2.93
CA ASN A 92 5.48 26.81 -3.84
C ASN A 92 6.07 28.02 -3.09
N LYS A 93 7.19 27.81 -2.41
CA LYS A 93 7.84 28.87 -1.61
C LYS A 93 9.34 28.67 -1.46
N LYS A 94 10.04 29.73 -1.01
CA LYS A 94 11.42 29.64 -0.54
C LYS A 94 11.41 29.41 0.98
N VAL A 95 12.27 28.52 1.47
CA VAL A 95 12.42 28.17 2.89
C VAL A 95 13.86 28.31 3.33
N SER A 96 14.10 28.51 4.64
CA SER A 96 15.42 28.45 5.23
C SER A 96 15.95 27.01 5.31
N LYS A 97 17.25 26.83 5.46
CA LYS A 97 17.86 25.53 5.73
C LYS A 97 17.22 24.83 6.94
N LYS A 98 16.97 25.56 8.01
CA LYS A 98 16.31 25.02 9.22
C LYS A 98 14.93 24.46 8.89
N GLU A 99 14.08 25.25 8.22
CA GLU A 99 12.74 24.81 7.83
C GLU A 99 12.78 23.61 6.88
N LEU A 100 13.73 23.58 5.93
CA LEU A 100 13.90 22.42 5.05
C LEU A 100 14.24 21.17 5.87
N LEU A 101 15.24 21.23 6.76
CA LEU A 101 15.67 20.08 7.57
C LEU A 101 14.55 19.55 8.48
N ASP A 102 13.69 20.43 9.01
CA ASP A 102 12.52 20.07 9.83
C ASP A 102 11.46 19.32 8.99
N LYS A 103 11.41 19.57 7.67
CA LYS A 103 10.52 18.92 6.71
C LYS A 103 11.16 17.75 5.96
N LEU A 104 12.40 17.36 6.30
CA LEU A 104 13.05 16.15 5.79
C LEU A 104 12.90 15.00 6.78
N PHE A 105 12.13 13.98 6.36
CA PHE A 105 11.96 12.74 7.11
C PHE A 105 13.02 11.72 6.71
N SER A 106 13.63 11.05 7.68
CA SER A 106 14.63 10.00 7.45
C SER A 106 14.57 8.92 8.53
N SER A 107 14.96 7.70 8.19
CA SER A 107 15.04 6.60 9.14
C SER A 107 16.33 6.68 9.96
N GLN A 108 16.23 6.54 11.29
CA GLN A 108 17.39 6.40 12.15
C GLN A 108 17.97 4.98 12.13
N LYS A 109 17.12 3.97 11.90
CA LYS A 109 17.51 2.56 11.92
C LYS A 109 18.23 2.13 10.64
N VAL A 110 17.79 2.64 9.47
CA VAL A 110 18.34 2.27 8.16
C VAL A 110 18.81 3.52 7.44
N LYS A 111 20.10 3.85 7.63
CA LYS A 111 20.69 5.14 7.21
C LYS A 111 20.62 5.41 5.71
N ASN A 112 20.66 4.37 4.87
CA ASN A 112 20.65 4.48 3.40
C ASN A 112 19.23 4.41 2.79
N ALA A 113 18.21 4.03 3.57
CA ALA A 113 16.86 3.90 3.06
C ALA A 113 16.09 5.22 3.10
N ILE A 114 15.27 5.46 2.08
CA ILE A 114 14.27 6.53 2.05
C ILE A 114 13.02 5.96 2.74
N PRO A 115 12.55 6.55 3.85
CA PRO A 115 11.37 6.05 4.55
C PRO A 115 10.10 6.38 3.79
N TYR A 116 9.08 5.55 3.93
CA TYR A 116 7.71 5.90 3.58
C TYR A 116 7.06 6.67 4.72
N VAL A 117 6.58 7.88 4.44
CA VAL A 117 5.87 8.75 5.39
C VAL A 117 4.63 9.31 4.71
N THR A 118 3.56 9.46 5.47
CA THR A 118 2.31 10.02 4.98
C THR A 118 1.63 10.86 6.06
N SER A 119 0.82 11.84 5.64
CA SER A 119 0.05 12.69 6.56
C SER A 119 -1.46 12.41 6.53
N TYR A 120 -1.97 11.69 5.53
CA TYR A 120 -3.38 11.34 5.28
C TYR A 120 -4.41 12.41 5.70
N TYR A 121 -4.80 12.45 6.98
CA TYR A 121 -5.84 13.35 7.51
C TYR A 121 -5.30 14.69 8.04
N LYS A 122 -3.97 14.83 8.15
CA LYS A 122 -3.34 16.07 8.65
C LYS A 122 -2.83 16.92 7.49
N LYS A 123 -3.16 18.21 7.49
CA LYS A 123 -2.58 19.16 6.53
C LYS A 123 -1.10 19.37 6.84
N ASN A 124 -0.23 18.71 6.10
CA ASN A 124 1.21 18.80 6.26
C ASN A 124 1.90 18.63 4.90
N TRP A 125 3.19 18.92 4.82
CA TRP A 125 4.04 18.66 3.68
C TRP A 125 5.44 18.25 4.12
N GLY A 126 6.17 17.57 3.25
CA GLY A 126 7.55 17.23 3.52
C GLY A 126 8.15 16.32 2.46
N PHE A 127 9.44 16.10 2.60
CA PHE A 127 10.19 15.18 1.76
C PHE A 127 10.81 14.07 2.59
N CYS A 128 11.00 12.92 1.96
CA CYS A 128 11.64 11.76 2.56
C CYS A 128 13.00 11.56 1.87
N VAL A 129 14.04 11.39 2.66
CA VAL A 129 15.41 11.17 2.17
C VAL A 129 16.12 10.16 3.07
N SER A 130 17.18 9.55 2.58
CA SER A 130 18.04 8.74 3.44
C SER A 130 18.68 9.62 4.53
N LYS A 131 19.02 9.02 5.66
CA LYS A 131 19.73 9.76 6.74
C LYS A 131 21.04 10.35 6.25
N ASN A 132 21.75 9.59 5.39
CA ASN A 132 23.00 10.07 4.80
C ASN A 132 22.75 11.31 3.93
N HIS A 133 21.76 11.29 3.05
CA HIS A 133 21.43 12.46 2.21
C HIS A 133 20.99 13.68 3.06
N LYS A 134 20.21 13.47 4.14
CA LYS A 134 19.88 14.55 5.08
C LYS A 134 21.13 15.16 5.72
N ASN A 135 22.08 14.31 6.11
CA ASN A 135 23.35 14.77 6.71
C ASN A 135 24.21 15.51 5.68
N GLU A 136 24.27 15.05 4.42
CA GLU A 136 24.98 15.72 3.33
C GLU A 136 24.41 17.12 3.08
N ILE A 137 23.09 17.27 3.00
CA ILE A 137 22.43 18.58 2.87
C ILE A 137 22.81 19.46 4.07
N ASN A 138 22.78 18.92 5.28
CA ASN A 138 23.12 19.70 6.48
C ASN A 138 24.59 20.15 6.53
N LYS A 139 25.51 19.35 6.00
CA LYS A 139 26.94 19.70 5.97
C LYS A 139 27.29 20.65 4.82
N LYS A 140 26.71 20.42 3.63
CA LYS A 140 27.06 21.14 2.42
C LYS A 140 26.62 22.60 2.43
N TYR A 141 25.39 22.87 2.88
CA TYR A 141 24.79 24.20 2.76
C TYR A 141 24.95 25.02 4.03
N LYS A 142 25.21 26.36 3.90
CA LYS A 142 25.35 27.28 5.01
C LYS A 142 24.01 27.55 5.71
N LYS A 143 24.02 28.12 6.91
CA LYS A 143 22.83 28.34 7.75
C LYS A 143 21.84 29.34 7.12
N ASP A 144 22.33 30.34 6.42
CA ASP A 144 21.57 31.39 5.75
C ASP A 144 21.06 31.04 4.36
N GLU A 145 21.48 29.91 3.83
CA GLU A 145 21.03 29.48 2.50
C GLU A 145 19.53 29.19 2.43
N ARG A 146 18.94 29.54 1.28
CA ARG A 146 17.53 29.35 0.98
C ARG A 146 17.31 28.29 -0.09
N PHE A 147 16.18 27.59 0.02
CA PHE A 147 15.78 26.50 -0.89
C PHE A 147 14.43 26.79 -1.46
N LYS A 148 14.25 26.56 -2.77
CA LYS A 148 12.94 26.65 -3.40
C LYS A 148 12.24 25.29 -3.34
N ILE A 149 11.06 25.27 -2.74
CA ILE A 149 10.20 24.09 -2.63
C ILE A 149 9.08 24.18 -3.66
N LEU A 150 8.90 23.13 -4.44
CA LEU A 150 7.68 22.92 -5.21
C LEU A 150 7.08 21.56 -4.85
N ILE A 151 5.81 21.56 -4.49
CA ILE A 151 4.93 20.37 -4.42
C ILE A 151 3.67 20.72 -5.20
N ASP A 152 3.55 20.19 -6.41
CA ASP A 152 2.37 20.34 -7.28
C ASP A 152 1.42 19.17 -7.02
N SER A 153 0.69 19.28 -5.92
CA SER A 153 -0.33 18.33 -5.49
C SER A 153 -1.70 18.97 -5.45
N ASN A 154 -2.75 18.16 -5.48
CA ASN A 154 -4.12 18.61 -5.30
C ASN A 154 -4.98 17.61 -4.54
N PHE A 155 -6.05 18.13 -3.92
CA PHE A 155 -7.05 17.37 -3.19
C PHE A 155 -8.41 17.57 -3.84
N LYS A 156 -9.08 16.48 -4.22
CA LYS A 156 -10.46 16.52 -4.72
C LYS A 156 -11.40 16.07 -3.61
N LYS A 157 -12.21 17.00 -3.09
CA LYS A 157 -13.23 16.71 -2.08
C LYS A 157 -14.29 15.72 -2.60
N ASN A 158 -14.66 15.83 -3.87
CA ASN A 158 -15.60 14.94 -4.56
C ASN A 158 -14.88 13.81 -5.31
N GLY A 159 -13.72 13.38 -4.81
CA GLY A 159 -12.96 12.29 -5.37
C GLY A 159 -13.45 10.91 -4.91
N ASN A 160 -12.62 9.90 -5.15
CA ASN A 160 -12.94 8.52 -4.83
C ASN A 160 -11.73 7.75 -4.29
N MET A 161 -12.02 6.79 -3.43
CA MET A 161 -11.11 5.73 -3.01
C MET A 161 -11.50 4.43 -3.73
N PRO A 162 -10.63 3.83 -4.57
CA PRO A 162 -10.96 2.62 -5.31
C PRO A 162 -10.57 1.37 -4.52
N ILE A 163 -11.35 0.30 -4.71
CA ILE A 163 -11.09 -1.06 -4.22
C ILE A 163 -11.29 -2.03 -5.38
N GLY A 164 -10.35 -2.97 -5.57
CA GLY A 164 -10.49 -4.09 -6.51
C GLY A 164 -11.11 -5.30 -5.84
N GLU A 165 -12.01 -5.99 -6.53
CA GLU A 165 -12.60 -7.25 -6.08
C GLU A 165 -12.64 -8.25 -7.22
N TYR A 166 -12.19 -9.48 -6.96
CA TYR A 166 -12.34 -10.61 -7.89
C TYR A 166 -12.90 -11.81 -7.14
N VAL A 167 -13.93 -12.46 -7.71
CA VAL A 167 -14.60 -13.60 -7.10
C VAL A 167 -14.53 -14.80 -8.02
N ILE A 168 -14.07 -15.93 -7.50
CA ILE A 168 -14.21 -17.25 -8.11
C ILE A 168 -15.32 -17.95 -7.34
N GLN A 169 -16.46 -18.11 -7.99
CA GLN A 169 -17.64 -18.70 -7.37
C GLN A 169 -17.41 -20.20 -7.13
N GLY A 170 -17.68 -20.64 -5.91
CA GLY A 170 -17.76 -22.04 -5.54
C GLY A 170 -19.20 -22.55 -5.50
N GLU A 171 -19.37 -23.82 -5.19
CA GLU A 171 -20.68 -24.48 -5.08
C GLU A 171 -21.41 -24.07 -3.80
N SER A 172 -20.67 -23.85 -2.71
CA SER A 172 -21.26 -23.46 -1.43
C SER A 172 -21.30 -21.94 -1.24
N LYS A 173 -22.17 -21.48 -0.33
CA LYS A 173 -22.22 -20.06 0.10
C LYS A 173 -21.03 -19.65 0.98
N GLN A 174 -20.24 -20.61 1.48
CA GLN A 174 -19.07 -20.33 2.29
C GLN A 174 -17.96 -19.71 1.46
N GLU A 175 -17.30 -18.70 2.00
CA GLU A 175 -16.27 -17.95 1.31
C GLU A 175 -14.93 -17.97 2.07
N ILE A 176 -13.85 -18.01 1.30
CA ILE A 176 -12.48 -17.74 1.80
C ILE A 176 -12.08 -16.39 1.26
N LEU A 177 -11.74 -15.45 2.16
CA LEU A 177 -11.29 -14.12 1.81
C LEU A 177 -9.77 -14.09 1.70
N ILE A 178 -9.27 -13.52 0.60
CA ILE A 178 -7.85 -13.23 0.39
C ILE A 178 -7.75 -11.73 0.21
N SER A 179 -7.20 -11.06 1.22
CA SER A 179 -7.00 -9.61 1.24
C SER A 179 -5.55 -9.25 0.97
N THR A 180 -5.33 -8.14 0.30
CA THR A 180 -4.01 -7.53 0.13
C THR A 180 -4.16 -6.04 -0.12
N TYR A 181 -3.24 -5.24 0.42
CA TYR A 181 -3.27 -3.80 0.15
C TYR A 181 -2.43 -3.42 -1.06
N VAL A 182 -2.78 -2.29 -1.68
CA VAL A 182 -2.23 -1.85 -2.97
C VAL A 182 -2.14 -0.32 -3.04
N CYS A 183 -1.58 0.32 -2.03
CA CYS A 183 -1.62 1.78 -1.86
C CYS A 183 -0.28 2.48 -1.59
N HIS A 184 0.82 1.75 -1.48
CA HIS A 184 2.12 2.37 -1.23
C HIS A 184 2.96 2.52 -2.51
N PRO A 185 3.74 3.60 -2.66
CA PRO A 185 4.64 3.79 -3.80
C PRO A 185 5.96 3.02 -3.60
N SER A 186 6.56 2.53 -4.68
CA SER A 186 7.93 2.00 -4.72
C SER A 186 8.34 1.08 -3.57
N MET A 187 7.46 0.20 -3.17
CA MET A 187 7.73 -0.86 -2.20
C MET A 187 7.48 -2.21 -2.86
N ALA A 188 8.53 -3.06 -2.93
CA ALA A 188 8.45 -4.34 -3.61
C ALA A 188 7.81 -5.41 -2.73
N ASN A 189 8.49 -5.83 -1.66
CA ASN A 189 8.02 -6.92 -0.81
C ASN A 189 6.77 -6.55 -0.01
N ASN A 190 6.76 -5.36 0.61
CA ASN A 190 5.62 -4.92 1.41
C ASN A 190 4.34 -4.76 0.57
N GLU A 191 4.45 -4.15 -0.62
CA GLU A 191 3.28 -3.62 -1.34
C GLU A 191 2.90 -4.42 -2.58
N LEU A 192 3.88 -4.99 -3.30
CA LEU A 192 3.60 -5.64 -4.59
C LEU A 192 3.53 -7.16 -4.48
N SER A 193 4.20 -7.75 -3.50
CA SER A 193 4.24 -9.22 -3.40
C SER A 193 2.86 -9.83 -3.16
N GLY A 194 2.07 -9.28 -2.24
CA GLY A 194 0.71 -9.73 -1.97
C GLY A 194 -0.23 -9.63 -3.17
N PRO A 195 -0.36 -8.45 -3.81
CA PRO A 195 -1.16 -8.30 -5.03
C PRO A 195 -0.73 -9.22 -6.16
N LEU A 196 0.56 -9.36 -6.43
CA LEU A 196 1.05 -10.23 -7.49
C LEU A 196 0.78 -11.70 -7.20
N LEU A 197 0.98 -12.14 -5.94
CA LEU A 197 0.62 -13.49 -5.52
C LEU A 197 -0.90 -13.72 -5.66
N SER A 198 -1.73 -12.76 -5.25
CA SER A 198 -3.19 -12.84 -5.42
C SER A 198 -3.58 -13.01 -6.89
N MET A 199 -2.93 -12.27 -7.81
CA MET A 199 -3.14 -12.41 -9.25
C MET A 199 -2.74 -13.78 -9.78
N MET A 200 -1.62 -14.36 -9.26
CA MET A 200 -1.20 -15.72 -9.61
C MET A 200 -2.18 -16.77 -9.06
N LEU A 201 -2.68 -16.60 -7.84
CA LEU A 201 -3.69 -17.47 -7.26
C LEU A 201 -5.01 -17.43 -8.03
N ILE A 202 -5.43 -16.27 -8.52
CA ILE A 202 -6.58 -16.14 -9.42
C ILE A 202 -6.35 -16.94 -10.70
N ASP A 203 -5.17 -16.82 -11.34
CA ASP A 203 -4.83 -17.60 -12.56
C ASP A 203 -4.82 -19.10 -12.30
N TYR A 204 -4.41 -19.52 -11.12
CA TYR A 204 -4.40 -20.91 -10.73
C TYR A 204 -5.82 -21.45 -10.47
N PHE A 205 -6.55 -20.84 -9.55
CA PHE A 205 -7.81 -21.36 -9.06
C PHE A 205 -8.98 -21.20 -10.03
N LYS A 206 -8.98 -20.21 -10.94
CA LYS A 206 -10.04 -20.04 -11.94
C LYS A 206 -10.20 -21.23 -12.91
N LYS A 207 -9.24 -22.16 -12.92
CA LYS A 207 -9.24 -23.36 -13.76
C LYS A 207 -9.99 -24.53 -13.13
N TYR A 208 -10.30 -24.44 -11.86
CA TYR A 208 -10.88 -25.51 -11.08
C TYR A 208 -12.32 -25.21 -10.67
N LYS A 209 -13.12 -26.25 -10.56
CA LYS A 209 -14.43 -26.20 -9.90
C LYS A 209 -14.17 -26.25 -8.40
N LEU A 210 -14.63 -25.22 -7.68
CA LEU A 210 -14.34 -25.05 -6.26
C LEU A 210 -15.56 -25.36 -5.41
N ASN A 211 -15.39 -26.00 -4.27
CA ASN A 211 -16.46 -26.17 -3.30
C ASN A 211 -16.81 -24.83 -2.62
N LYS A 212 -15.79 -24.06 -2.20
CA LYS A 212 -15.94 -22.77 -1.53
C LYS A 212 -15.61 -21.61 -2.46
N THR A 213 -16.35 -20.51 -2.32
CA THR A 213 -16.08 -19.28 -3.07
C THR A 213 -14.76 -18.67 -2.60
N LEU A 214 -13.87 -18.31 -3.54
CA LEU A 214 -12.68 -17.52 -3.26
C LEU A 214 -12.94 -16.05 -3.61
N ARG A 215 -12.76 -15.17 -2.63
CA ARG A 215 -12.91 -13.73 -2.78
C ARG A 215 -11.57 -13.06 -2.58
N PHE A 216 -11.08 -12.40 -3.63
CA PHE A 216 -9.85 -11.60 -3.60
C PHE A 216 -10.21 -10.12 -3.53
N ILE A 217 -9.60 -9.39 -2.60
CA ILE A 217 -9.75 -7.93 -2.50
C ILE A 217 -8.39 -7.24 -2.51
N PHE A 218 -8.33 -6.15 -3.26
CA PHE A 218 -7.18 -5.27 -3.40
C PHE A 218 -7.59 -3.91 -2.85
N VAL A 219 -7.11 -3.56 -1.67
CA VAL A 219 -7.62 -2.43 -0.88
C VAL A 219 -6.55 -1.39 -0.57
N PRO A 220 -6.90 -0.12 -0.38
CA PRO A 220 -6.08 0.79 0.41
C PRO A 220 -5.95 0.27 1.84
N GLU A 221 -4.73 0.19 2.36
CA GLU A 221 -4.45 -0.34 3.70
C GLU A 221 -5.34 0.33 4.76
N THR A 222 -5.89 -0.45 5.67
CA THR A 222 -6.75 -0.04 6.80
C THR A 222 -8.09 0.55 6.35
N ILE A 223 -8.10 1.78 5.81
CA ILE A 223 -9.34 2.48 5.43
C ILE A 223 -10.11 1.77 4.31
N GLY A 224 -9.40 1.09 3.40
CA GLY A 224 -10.01 0.30 2.35
C GLY A 224 -10.71 -0.93 2.89
N SER A 225 -10.08 -1.66 3.81
CA SER A 225 -10.69 -2.83 4.47
C SER A 225 -11.90 -2.43 5.29
N ILE A 226 -11.81 -1.35 6.07
CA ILE A 226 -12.94 -0.79 6.83
C ILE A 226 -14.11 -0.45 5.90
N ALA A 227 -13.86 0.26 4.80
CA ALA A 227 -14.88 0.63 3.83
C ALA A 227 -15.50 -0.60 3.14
N TYR A 228 -14.67 -1.60 2.84
CA TYR A 228 -15.12 -2.85 2.24
C TYR A 228 -16.05 -3.61 3.17
N ILE A 229 -15.68 -3.77 4.45
CA ILE A 229 -16.50 -4.43 5.47
C ILE A 229 -17.82 -3.70 5.64
N HIS A 230 -17.79 -2.37 5.84
CA HIS A 230 -18.99 -1.54 5.98
C HIS A 230 -19.98 -1.74 4.83
N GLN A 231 -19.49 -1.82 3.58
CA GLN A 231 -20.36 -2.02 2.41
C GLN A 231 -20.90 -3.45 2.29
N ASN A 232 -20.16 -4.44 2.79
CA ASN A 232 -20.46 -5.85 2.59
C ASN A 232 -20.77 -6.59 3.91
N GLU A 233 -21.14 -5.90 4.99
CA GLU A 233 -21.33 -6.45 6.34
C GLU A 233 -22.17 -7.73 6.37
N LYS A 234 -23.29 -7.75 5.64
CA LYS A 234 -24.15 -8.96 5.52
C LYS A 234 -23.43 -10.15 4.88
N LYS A 235 -22.49 -9.89 3.95
CA LYS A 235 -21.72 -10.95 3.25
C LYS A 235 -20.55 -11.47 4.09
N MET A 236 -20.06 -10.67 5.05
CA MET A 236 -18.96 -11.09 5.93
C MET A 236 -19.32 -12.36 6.71
N LYS A 237 -20.61 -12.59 7.01
CA LYS A 237 -21.10 -13.80 7.68
C LYS A 237 -20.82 -15.10 6.91
N ASN A 238 -20.59 -15.02 5.61
CA ASN A 238 -20.27 -16.20 4.78
C ASN A 238 -18.78 -16.54 4.79
N ILE A 239 -17.92 -15.63 5.29
CA ILE A 239 -16.47 -15.82 5.32
C ILE A 239 -16.13 -16.76 6.47
N ILE A 240 -15.60 -17.93 6.14
CA ILE A 240 -15.18 -18.94 7.12
C ILE A 240 -13.69 -18.90 7.42
N ALA A 241 -12.88 -18.30 6.54
CA ALA A 241 -11.45 -18.07 6.74
C ALA A 241 -11.01 -16.84 5.95
N ALA A 242 -10.05 -16.09 6.50
CA ALA A 242 -9.47 -14.94 5.84
C ALA A 242 -7.93 -15.00 5.91
N PHE A 243 -7.28 -14.57 4.82
CA PHE A 243 -5.81 -14.48 4.72
C PHE A 243 -5.44 -13.09 4.21
N ASN A 244 -4.59 -12.38 4.97
CA ASN A 244 -4.01 -11.12 4.51
C ASN A 244 -2.60 -11.39 3.96
N LEU A 245 -2.43 -11.18 2.64
CA LEU A 245 -1.16 -11.41 1.95
C LEU A 245 -0.32 -10.13 1.93
N THR A 246 0.73 -10.10 2.71
CA THR A 246 1.68 -9.00 2.78
C THR A 246 3.09 -9.51 3.02
N CYS A 247 4.12 -8.85 2.44
CA CYS A 247 5.52 -9.23 2.60
C CYS A 247 5.82 -10.70 2.24
N VAL A 248 5.15 -11.24 1.22
CA VAL A 248 5.25 -12.66 0.81
C VAL A 248 6.26 -12.92 -0.31
N GLY A 249 7.06 -11.92 -0.69
CA GLY A 249 8.09 -12.01 -1.74
C GLY A 249 9.51 -12.05 -1.21
N ASP A 250 9.75 -12.65 -0.06
CA ASP A 250 11.03 -12.71 0.64
C ASP A 250 11.50 -14.16 0.80
N GLN A 251 12.76 -14.43 0.47
CA GLN A 251 13.34 -15.78 0.54
C GLN A 251 13.97 -16.11 1.91
N ARG A 252 14.11 -15.14 2.82
CA ARG A 252 14.81 -15.31 4.08
C ARG A 252 14.07 -16.20 5.08
N SER A 253 12.76 -16.11 5.14
CA SER A 253 11.95 -17.00 5.96
C SER A 253 10.47 -16.93 5.61
N PHE A 254 9.79 -18.07 5.74
CA PHE A 254 8.34 -18.08 5.80
C PHE A 254 7.89 -17.65 7.20
N SER A 255 6.82 -16.88 7.27
CA SER A 255 6.24 -16.45 8.53
C SER A 255 4.74 -16.26 8.43
N CYS A 256 4.06 -16.43 9.55
CA CYS A 256 2.65 -16.11 9.69
C CYS A 256 2.40 -15.37 11.00
N MET A 257 1.47 -14.45 10.98
CA MET A 257 0.87 -13.89 12.18
C MET A 257 -0.51 -14.53 12.34
N LEU A 258 -0.78 -15.06 13.51
CA LEU A 258 -2.03 -15.70 13.82
C LEU A 258 -3.15 -14.66 13.95
N SER A 259 -4.40 -15.14 13.86
CA SER A 259 -5.58 -14.35 14.19
C SER A 259 -5.57 -13.93 15.68
N LYS A 260 -6.46 -13.02 16.05
CA LYS A 260 -6.58 -12.56 17.47
C LYS A 260 -6.87 -13.70 18.44
N SER A 261 -7.68 -14.69 18.03
CA SER A 261 -8.01 -15.85 18.83
C SER A 261 -6.97 -16.95 18.83
N GLU A 262 -6.00 -16.89 17.88
CA GLU A 262 -5.00 -17.91 17.58
C GLU A 262 -5.61 -19.31 17.29
N ASN A 263 -6.89 -19.36 17.02
CA ASN A 263 -7.66 -20.59 16.82
C ASN A 263 -8.66 -20.49 15.66
N ALA A 264 -8.46 -19.55 14.73
CA ALA A 264 -9.30 -19.42 13.55
C ALA A 264 -9.04 -20.56 12.55
N PRO A 265 -10.02 -20.91 11.69
CA PRO A 265 -9.82 -21.89 10.62
C PRO A 265 -8.63 -21.58 9.72
N SER A 266 -8.34 -20.29 9.48
CA SER A 266 -7.16 -19.83 8.74
C SER A 266 -5.85 -20.18 9.45
N ASP A 267 -5.77 -20.07 10.77
CA ASP A 267 -4.58 -20.41 11.55
C ASP A 267 -4.28 -21.91 11.43
N HIS A 268 -5.31 -22.75 11.63
CA HIS A 268 -5.18 -24.20 11.50
C HIS A 268 -4.76 -24.63 10.10
N ALA A 269 -5.42 -24.07 9.07
CA ALA A 269 -5.11 -24.37 7.67
C ALA A 269 -3.66 -24.03 7.33
N LEU A 270 -3.18 -22.86 7.75
CA LEU A 270 -1.82 -22.39 7.47
C LEU A 270 -0.77 -23.23 8.18
N ILE A 271 -0.95 -23.47 9.50
CA ILE A 271 0.00 -24.26 10.31
C ILE A 271 0.07 -25.70 9.80
N SER A 272 -1.07 -26.33 9.54
CA SER A 272 -1.12 -27.72 9.05
C SER A 272 -0.47 -27.84 7.66
N THR A 273 -0.67 -26.85 6.79
CA THR A 273 -0.05 -26.80 5.47
C THR A 273 1.47 -26.71 5.57
N PHE A 274 2.01 -25.82 6.38
CA PHE A 274 3.46 -25.70 6.58
C PHE A 274 4.08 -26.97 7.17
N LYS A 275 3.39 -27.58 8.14
CA LYS A 275 3.83 -28.88 8.71
C LYS A 275 3.83 -29.98 7.67
N LYS A 276 2.72 -30.13 6.90
CA LYS A 276 2.60 -31.15 5.84
C LYS A 276 3.66 -31.00 4.75
N LEU A 277 3.99 -29.77 4.37
CA LEU A 277 5.00 -29.46 3.36
C LEU A 277 6.43 -29.42 3.95
N LYS A 278 6.62 -29.70 5.25
CA LYS A 278 7.91 -29.63 5.96
C LYS A 278 8.62 -28.28 5.80
N ILE A 279 7.87 -27.19 5.69
CA ILE A 279 8.38 -25.83 5.55
C ILE A 279 8.68 -25.28 6.95
N LYS A 280 9.94 -24.86 7.19
CA LYS A 280 10.29 -24.07 8.39
C LYS A 280 9.64 -22.69 8.29
N PHE A 281 8.95 -22.28 9.33
CA PHE A 281 8.30 -20.97 9.38
C PHE A 281 8.37 -20.37 10.78
N LYS A 282 8.27 -19.03 10.84
CA LYS A 282 8.15 -18.28 12.10
C LYS A 282 6.68 -17.95 12.35
N LYS A 283 6.22 -18.27 13.55
CA LYS A 283 4.89 -17.94 14.03
C LYS A 283 4.97 -16.69 14.90
N PHE A 284 4.10 -15.72 14.63
CA PHE A 284 3.95 -14.51 15.43
C PHE A 284 2.54 -14.45 16.01
N HIS A 285 2.45 -14.04 17.26
CA HIS A 285 1.17 -13.75 17.91
C HIS A 285 0.57 -12.47 17.33
N PHE A 286 -0.75 -12.36 17.41
CA PHE A 286 -1.45 -11.13 17.06
C PHE A 286 -0.95 -9.97 17.92
N THR A 287 -0.40 -8.95 17.30
CA THR A 287 0.21 -7.81 17.98
C THR A 287 -0.64 -6.56 17.83
N LYS A 288 -0.27 -5.46 18.52
CA LYS A 288 -0.91 -4.13 18.41
C LYS A 288 -0.64 -3.45 17.04
N ARG A 289 -0.52 -4.22 15.97
CA ARG A 289 -0.41 -3.68 14.61
C ARG A 289 -1.73 -3.08 14.16
N GLY A 290 -1.70 -2.14 13.23
CA GLY A 290 -2.84 -1.39 12.75
C GLY A 290 -3.12 -1.55 11.25
N SER A 291 -2.75 -2.69 10.65
CA SER A 291 -2.96 -2.97 9.22
C SER A 291 -4.30 -3.70 8.99
N ASP A 292 -4.48 -4.29 7.80
CA ASP A 292 -5.72 -4.94 7.38
C ASP A 292 -6.08 -6.16 8.23
N GLU A 293 -5.08 -6.83 8.79
CA GLU A 293 -5.29 -8.00 9.68
C GLU A 293 -6.12 -7.70 10.93
N ARG A 294 -6.26 -6.42 11.29
CA ARG A 294 -7.09 -6.00 12.43
C ARG A 294 -8.56 -5.79 12.08
N GLN A 295 -8.86 -5.75 10.80
CA GLN A 295 -10.20 -5.36 10.33
C GLN A 295 -11.08 -6.59 10.04
N PHE A 296 -10.45 -7.76 9.80
CA PHE A 296 -11.15 -9.01 9.49
C PHE A 296 -11.19 -9.99 10.66
#